data_40769446a89d30e7e00f0772f9e614ad
#
_entry.id   40769446a89d30e7e00f0772f9e614ad
#
_cell.length_a   1.000
_cell.length_b   1.000
_cell.length_c   1.000
_cell.angle_alpha   90.00
_cell.angle_beta   90.00
_cell.angle_gamma   90.00
#
_symmetry.space_group_name_H-M   'P 1'
#
loop_
_entity.id
_entity.type
_entity.pdbx_description
1 polymer ?
#
loop_
_entity_poly.entity_id
_entity_poly.type
_entity_poly.pdbx_seq_one_letter_code
_entity_poly.pdbx_strand_id
1 'polypeptide(L)'
;MSEWRLLLTRPAEESRVLAEALAEQGIYSASMPLLAIEALAETPEQRATFLELDRYCAVIAVSKPAARLGLELLGRYRPQPLAEQPWFSVGAATAEILQAYGLTVHYPAEADDSEALLALPLLQQTLAAAFTPRVLI
;
A
#
# COMPACT_ATOMS: atom_id res chain seq x y z
N MET A 1 -10.99 -17.61 30.54
CA MET A 1 -11.85 -17.10 29.46
C MET A 1 -11.99 -15.60 29.58
N SER A 2 -11.89 -14.91 28.47
CA SER A 2 -12.14 -13.46 28.43
C SER A 2 -13.64 -13.17 28.43
N GLU A 3 -14.06 -12.19 29.18
CA GLU A 3 -15.44 -11.70 29.16
C GLU A 3 -15.69 -10.71 28.02
N TRP A 4 -14.63 -10.34 27.30
CA TRP A 4 -14.71 -9.40 26.19
C TRP A 4 -15.41 -10.01 25.00
N ARG A 5 -16.29 -9.22 24.41
CA ARG A 5 -16.95 -9.51 23.14
C ARG A 5 -16.69 -8.32 22.21
N LEU A 6 -16.01 -8.54 21.11
CA LEU A 6 -15.61 -7.49 20.19
C LEU A 6 -16.44 -7.58 18.91
N LEU A 7 -16.81 -6.42 18.39
CA LEU A 7 -17.42 -6.29 17.07
C LEU A 7 -16.37 -5.73 16.12
N LEU A 8 -16.05 -6.49 15.08
CA LEU A 8 -15.05 -6.11 14.09
C LEU A 8 -15.77 -5.48 12.89
N THR A 9 -15.42 -4.25 12.57
CA THR A 9 -16.09 -3.45 11.53
C THR A 9 -15.22 -3.18 10.31
N ARG A 10 -14.00 -3.69 10.31
CA ARG A 10 -13.07 -3.58 9.18
C ARG A 10 -13.56 -4.37 7.96
N PRO A 11 -12.96 -4.16 6.76
CA PRO A 11 -13.27 -4.98 5.59
C PRO A 11 -13.20 -6.48 5.90
N ALA A 12 -14.01 -7.28 5.22
CA ALA A 12 -14.26 -8.68 5.57
C ALA A 12 -12.99 -9.51 5.76
N GLU A 13 -12.01 -9.40 4.88
CA GLU A 13 -10.77 -10.18 4.97
C GLU A 13 -9.93 -9.77 6.18
N GLU A 14 -9.79 -8.47 6.44
CA GLU A 14 -9.07 -7.98 7.62
C GLU A 14 -9.76 -8.37 8.92
N SER A 15 -11.10 -8.32 8.95
CA SER A 15 -11.88 -8.80 10.10
C SER A 15 -11.69 -10.30 10.33
N ARG A 16 -11.63 -11.10 9.27
CA ARG A 16 -11.38 -12.54 9.37
C ARG A 16 -10.03 -12.83 10.01
N VAL A 17 -8.97 -12.19 9.53
CA VAL A 17 -7.60 -12.38 10.08
C VAL A 17 -7.54 -11.95 11.54
N LEU A 18 -8.14 -10.82 11.87
CA LEU A 18 -8.17 -10.33 13.25
C LEU A 18 -8.99 -11.24 14.16
N ALA A 19 -10.13 -11.76 13.68
CA ALA A 19 -10.96 -12.70 14.44
C ALA A 19 -10.21 -14.00 14.79
N GLU A 20 -9.44 -14.52 13.85
CA GLU A 20 -8.60 -15.71 14.08
C GLU A 20 -7.54 -15.43 15.17
N ALA A 21 -6.84 -14.30 15.07
CA ALA A 21 -5.85 -13.91 16.07
C ALA A 21 -6.46 -13.69 17.46
N LEU A 22 -7.65 -13.09 17.53
CA LEU A 22 -8.38 -12.91 18.78
C LEU A 22 -8.84 -14.25 19.39
N ALA A 23 -9.30 -15.18 18.55
CA ALA A 23 -9.71 -16.50 18.99
C ALA A 23 -8.54 -17.29 19.61
N GLU A 24 -7.34 -17.15 19.07
CA GLU A 24 -6.12 -17.72 19.65
C GLU A 24 -5.83 -17.20 21.06
N GLN A 25 -6.27 -15.98 21.35
CA GLN A 25 -6.16 -15.37 22.68
C GLN A 25 -7.39 -15.61 23.56
N GLY A 26 -8.32 -16.46 23.11
CA GLY A 26 -9.54 -16.75 23.86
C GLY A 26 -10.57 -15.61 23.87
N ILE A 27 -10.48 -14.69 22.93
CA ILE A 27 -11.37 -13.54 22.84
C ILE A 27 -12.42 -13.78 21.75
N TYR A 28 -13.70 -13.70 22.13
CA TYR A 28 -14.81 -13.81 21.19
C TYR A 28 -14.94 -12.52 20.37
N SER A 29 -15.14 -12.67 19.07
CA SER A 29 -15.46 -11.55 18.18
C SER A 29 -16.56 -11.93 17.20
N ALA A 30 -17.29 -10.92 16.74
CA ALA A 30 -18.22 -11.02 15.63
C ALA A 30 -17.82 -10.01 14.55
N SER A 31 -17.98 -10.38 13.31
CA SER A 31 -17.61 -9.50 12.19
C SER A 31 -18.86 -8.87 11.56
N MET A 32 -18.84 -7.56 11.44
CA MET A 32 -19.86 -6.78 10.72
C MET A 32 -19.12 -5.73 9.87
N PRO A 33 -18.59 -6.11 8.72
CA PRO A 33 -17.85 -5.18 7.88
C PRO A 33 -18.73 -4.00 7.47
N LEU A 34 -18.27 -2.79 7.78
CA LEU A 34 -18.96 -1.54 7.41
C LEU A 34 -18.37 -0.88 6.17
N LEU A 35 -17.27 -1.43 5.67
CA LEU A 35 -16.57 -0.94 4.49
C LEU A 35 -16.16 -2.12 3.62
N ALA A 36 -16.45 -2.02 2.34
CA ALA A 36 -15.94 -2.93 1.32
C ALA A 36 -15.10 -2.11 0.33
N ILE A 37 -13.92 -2.65 0.00
CA ILE A 37 -13.04 -2.01 -0.97
C ILE A 37 -13.16 -2.74 -2.28
N GLU A 38 -13.62 -2.04 -3.32
CA GLU A 38 -13.83 -2.60 -4.65
C GLU A 38 -12.97 -1.87 -5.68
N ALA A 39 -12.41 -2.63 -6.60
CA ALA A 39 -11.68 -2.06 -7.72
C ALA A 39 -12.66 -1.34 -8.65
N LEU A 40 -12.33 -0.09 -9.00
CA LEU A 40 -13.04 0.62 -10.04
C LEU A 40 -12.58 0.14 -11.42
N ALA A 41 -13.43 0.33 -12.43
CA ALA A 41 -13.04 0.08 -13.80
C ALA A 41 -11.83 0.96 -14.17
N GLU A 42 -10.88 0.37 -14.87
CA GLU A 42 -9.69 1.08 -15.35
C GLU A 42 -10.09 2.21 -16.30
N THR A 43 -9.48 3.37 -16.13
CA THR A 43 -9.67 4.53 -17.01
C THR A 43 -8.53 4.66 -18.01
N PRO A 44 -8.75 5.33 -19.17
CA PRO A 44 -7.66 5.64 -20.10
C PRO A 44 -6.52 6.44 -19.47
N GLU A 45 -6.82 7.31 -18.50
CA GLU A 45 -5.83 8.12 -17.78
C GLU A 45 -4.95 7.24 -16.89
N GLN A 46 -5.52 6.27 -16.22
CA GLN A 46 -4.77 5.30 -15.41
C GLN A 46 -3.85 4.46 -16.28
N ARG A 47 -4.35 3.98 -17.39
CA ARG A 47 -3.53 3.25 -18.37
C ARG A 47 -2.35 4.09 -18.86
N ALA A 48 -2.61 5.34 -19.26
CA ALA A 48 -1.57 6.26 -19.71
C ALA A 48 -0.53 6.51 -18.62
N THR A 49 -0.97 6.67 -17.36
CA THR A 49 -0.07 6.85 -16.22
C THR A 49 0.90 5.68 -16.08
N PHE A 50 0.41 4.45 -16.14
CA PHE A 50 1.27 3.26 -16.03
C PHE A 50 2.17 3.07 -17.26
N LEU A 51 1.70 3.38 -18.45
CA LEU A 51 2.54 3.36 -19.66
C LEU A 51 3.67 4.40 -19.62
N GLU A 52 3.44 5.51 -18.94
CA GLU A 52 4.39 6.62 -18.78
C GLU A 52 4.99 6.68 -17.36
N LEU A 53 5.09 5.56 -16.69
CA LEU A 53 5.57 5.49 -15.30
C LEU A 53 6.98 6.05 -15.12
N ASP A 54 7.81 5.98 -16.14
CA ASP A 54 9.16 6.54 -16.18
C ASP A 54 9.22 8.06 -16.03
N ARG A 55 8.10 8.76 -16.21
CA ARG A 55 8.00 10.20 -15.96
C ARG A 55 7.89 10.57 -14.49
N TYR A 56 7.70 9.59 -13.62
CA TYR A 56 7.59 9.80 -12.19
C TYR A 56 8.90 9.46 -11.49
N CYS A 57 9.36 10.34 -10.61
CA CYS A 57 10.61 10.11 -9.86
C CYS A 57 10.42 9.16 -8.68
N ALA A 58 9.20 8.97 -8.22
CA ALA A 58 8.87 8.07 -7.12
C ALA A 58 7.42 7.61 -7.23
N VAL A 59 7.14 6.43 -6.63
CA VAL A 59 5.79 5.90 -6.49
C VAL A 59 5.52 5.64 -5.01
N ILE A 60 4.36 6.07 -4.53
CA ILE A 60 3.94 5.89 -3.13
C ILE A 60 2.65 5.09 -3.10
N ALA A 61 2.65 3.96 -2.40
CA ALA A 61 1.44 3.21 -2.10
C ALA A 61 1.02 3.47 -0.66
N VAL A 62 -0.20 3.94 -0.48
CA VAL A 62 -0.70 4.40 0.84
C VAL A 62 -1.56 3.38 1.57
N SER A 63 -1.88 2.26 0.93
CA SER A 63 -2.68 1.19 1.53
C SER A 63 -2.42 -0.15 0.85
N LYS A 64 -2.80 -1.24 1.51
CA LYS A 64 -2.71 -2.58 0.93
C LYS A 64 -3.54 -2.72 -0.35
N PRO A 65 -4.80 -2.28 -0.40
CA PRO A 65 -5.57 -2.33 -1.64
C PRO A 65 -4.94 -1.52 -2.77
N ALA A 66 -4.42 -0.33 -2.47
CA ALA A 66 -3.72 0.49 -3.45
C ALA A 66 -2.50 -0.24 -4.02
N ALA A 67 -1.71 -0.88 -3.15
CA ALA A 67 -0.56 -1.69 -3.59
C ALA A 67 -0.99 -2.84 -4.49
N ARG A 68 -1.99 -3.62 -4.08
CA ARG A 68 -2.47 -4.78 -4.85
C ARG A 68 -3.00 -4.38 -6.21
N LEU A 69 -3.89 -3.39 -6.26
CA LEU A 69 -4.49 -2.92 -7.51
C LEU A 69 -3.46 -2.23 -8.41
N GLY A 70 -2.55 -1.46 -7.82
CA GLY A 70 -1.44 -0.83 -8.55
C GLY A 70 -0.51 -1.86 -9.18
N LEU A 71 -0.20 -2.96 -8.46
CA LEU A 71 0.63 -4.03 -8.99
C LEU A 71 -0.05 -4.80 -10.13
N GLU A 72 -1.37 -4.95 -10.11
CA GLU A 72 -2.11 -5.54 -11.23
C GLU A 72 -1.96 -4.70 -12.49
N LEU A 73 -2.09 -3.38 -12.38
CA LEU A 73 -1.89 -2.46 -13.51
C LEU A 73 -0.42 -2.44 -13.96
N LEU A 74 0.52 -2.46 -13.03
CA LEU A 74 1.94 -2.54 -13.33
C LEU A 74 2.27 -3.80 -14.13
N GLY A 75 1.79 -4.96 -13.68
CA GLY A 75 1.99 -6.24 -14.35
C GLY A 75 1.36 -6.29 -15.75
N ARG A 76 0.27 -5.56 -15.95
CA ARG A 76 -0.42 -5.49 -17.25
C ARG A 76 0.30 -4.59 -18.26
N TYR A 77 0.79 -3.43 -17.82
CA TYR A 77 1.35 -2.41 -18.72
C TYR A 77 2.86 -2.27 -18.63
N ARG A 78 3.46 -2.62 -17.52
CA ARG A 78 4.90 -2.54 -17.28
C ARG A 78 5.38 -3.77 -16.52
N PRO A 79 5.38 -4.95 -17.14
CA PRO A 79 5.78 -6.19 -16.47
C PRO A 79 7.23 -6.16 -15.96
N GLN A 80 8.07 -5.28 -16.50
CA GLN A 80 9.43 -5.04 -16.01
C GLN A 80 9.52 -3.62 -15.45
N PRO A 81 9.36 -3.45 -14.12
CA PRO A 81 9.48 -2.14 -13.50
C PRO A 81 10.85 -1.52 -13.69
N LEU A 82 10.93 -0.20 -13.68
CA LEU A 82 12.18 0.53 -13.76
C LEU A 82 13.03 0.24 -12.51
N ALA A 83 14.23 -0.30 -12.71
CA ALA A 83 15.10 -0.76 -11.62
C ALA A 83 15.55 0.36 -10.67
N GLU A 84 15.64 1.59 -11.15
CA GLU A 84 16.13 2.73 -10.38
C GLU A 84 15.02 3.59 -9.77
N GLN A 85 13.76 3.34 -10.11
CA GLN A 85 12.63 4.10 -9.59
C GLN A 85 12.35 3.67 -8.15
N PRO A 86 12.49 4.57 -7.15
CA PRO A 86 12.19 4.23 -5.77
C PRO A 86 10.69 4.14 -5.53
N TRP A 87 10.31 3.13 -4.76
CA TRP A 87 8.96 2.92 -4.28
C TRP A 87 8.90 3.15 -2.78
N PHE A 88 7.81 3.73 -2.33
CA PHE A 88 7.58 4.06 -0.94
C PHE A 88 6.23 3.57 -0.48
N SER A 89 6.12 3.28 0.81
CA SER A 89 4.83 3.01 1.45
C SER A 89 4.77 3.71 2.80
N VAL A 90 3.56 3.87 3.32
CA VAL A 90 3.37 4.48 4.64
C VAL A 90 3.74 3.49 5.74
N GLY A 91 3.40 2.22 5.59
CA GLY A 91 3.64 1.19 6.61
C GLY A 91 4.27 -0.07 6.07
N ALA A 92 4.78 -0.91 6.99
CA ALA A 92 5.46 -2.16 6.69
C ALA A 92 4.56 -3.19 5.97
N ALA A 93 3.29 -3.27 6.35
CA ALA A 93 2.37 -4.24 5.76
C ALA A 93 2.11 -3.98 4.28
N THR A 94 2.02 -2.72 3.87
CA THR A 94 1.92 -2.32 2.47
C THR A 94 3.24 -2.57 1.75
N ALA A 95 4.38 -2.27 2.41
CA ALA A 95 5.70 -2.55 1.86
C ALA A 95 5.91 -4.03 1.54
N GLU A 96 5.46 -4.93 2.39
CA GLU A 96 5.58 -6.38 2.17
C GLU A 96 4.92 -6.83 0.86
N ILE A 97 3.77 -6.27 0.53
CA ILE A 97 3.06 -6.58 -0.73
C ILE A 97 3.92 -6.17 -1.94
N LEU A 98 4.49 -4.98 -1.90
CA LEU A 98 5.35 -4.47 -2.97
C LEU A 98 6.67 -5.24 -3.07
N GLN A 99 7.27 -5.58 -1.93
CA GLN A 99 8.51 -6.37 -1.85
C GLN A 99 8.31 -7.79 -2.39
N ALA A 100 7.18 -8.42 -2.11
CA ALA A 100 6.84 -9.74 -2.64
C ALA A 100 6.74 -9.75 -4.18
N TYR A 101 6.39 -8.63 -4.78
CA TYR A 101 6.41 -8.47 -6.23
C TYR A 101 7.83 -8.34 -6.81
N GLY A 102 8.80 -7.99 -5.98
CA GLY A 102 10.21 -7.81 -6.38
C GLY A 102 10.68 -6.35 -6.37
N LEU A 103 9.88 -5.43 -5.84
CA LEU A 103 10.24 -4.02 -5.76
C LEU A 103 11.06 -3.73 -4.50
N THR A 104 11.97 -2.77 -4.61
CA THR A 104 12.67 -2.19 -3.46
C THR A 104 11.81 -1.07 -2.90
N VAL A 105 11.39 -1.20 -1.64
CA VAL A 105 10.43 -0.29 -1.01
C VAL A 105 11.04 0.33 0.24
N HIS A 106 10.81 1.63 0.39
CA HIS A 106 11.24 2.39 1.55
C HIS A 106 10.02 2.87 2.34
N TYR A 107 10.06 2.75 3.65
CA TYR A 107 8.99 3.17 4.53
C TYR A 107 9.54 3.61 5.88
N PRO A 108 8.81 4.47 6.62
CA PRO A 108 9.26 4.88 7.94
C PRO A 108 9.23 3.71 8.92
N ALA A 109 10.33 3.54 9.68
CA ALA A 109 10.47 2.43 10.61
C ALA A 109 9.69 2.62 11.93
N GLU A 110 9.47 3.86 12.33
CA GLU A 110 8.97 4.21 13.66
C GLU A 110 7.51 4.69 13.69
N ALA A 111 6.92 4.98 12.54
CA ALA A 111 5.55 5.49 12.45
C ALA A 111 4.91 5.12 11.12
N ASP A 112 3.59 4.98 11.12
CA ASP A 112 2.80 4.56 9.96
C ASP A 112 1.94 5.73 9.43
N ASP A 113 2.51 6.92 9.33
CA ASP A 113 1.77 8.09 8.89
C ASP A 113 2.47 8.83 7.75
N SER A 114 1.73 9.70 7.10
CA SER A 114 2.22 10.46 5.95
C SER A 114 3.32 11.45 6.33
N GLU A 115 3.30 11.96 7.54
CA GLU A 115 4.33 12.90 8.03
C GLU A 115 5.67 12.19 8.15
N ALA A 116 5.69 10.98 8.71
CA ALA A 116 6.88 10.16 8.80
C ALA A 116 7.41 9.79 7.41
N LEU A 117 6.52 9.46 6.46
CA LEU A 117 6.90 9.20 5.09
C LEU A 117 7.57 10.42 4.43
N LEU A 118 6.96 11.60 4.57
CA LEU A 118 7.50 12.84 4.03
C LEU A 118 8.84 13.23 4.64
N ALA A 119 9.10 12.81 5.87
CA ALA A 119 10.36 13.04 6.56
C ALA A 119 11.50 12.09 6.16
N LEU A 120 11.20 11.04 5.38
CA LEU A 120 12.24 10.11 4.93
C LEU A 120 13.31 10.84 4.10
N PRO A 121 14.60 10.73 4.49
CA PRO A 121 15.67 11.40 3.76
C PRO A 121 15.74 11.00 2.28
N LEU A 122 15.51 9.72 1.98
CA LEU A 122 15.56 9.23 0.60
C LEU A 122 14.47 9.86 -0.27
N LEU A 123 13.24 10.02 0.27
CA LEU A 123 12.17 10.68 -0.46
C LEU A 123 12.52 12.15 -0.74
N GLN A 124 13.00 12.85 0.27
CA GLN A 124 13.41 14.25 0.11
C GLN A 124 14.56 14.41 -0.89
N GLN A 125 15.55 13.52 -0.84
CA GLN A 125 16.67 13.50 -1.78
C GLN A 125 16.18 13.20 -3.21
N THR A 126 15.28 12.26 -3.38
CA THR A 126 14.70 11.91 -4.68
C THR A 126 13.97 13.09 -5.29
N LEU A 127 13.16 13.80 -4.50
CA LEU A 127 12.43 14.99 -4.96
C LEU A 127 13.38 16.13 -5.31
N ALA A 128 14.41 16.35 -4.50
CA ALA A 128 15.39 17.42 -4.71
C ALA A 128 16.26 17.18 -5.96
N ALA A 129 16.58 15.92 -6.25
CA ALA A 129 17.43 15.55 -7.39
C ALA A 129 16.67 15.57 -8.74
N ALA A 130 15.36 15.48 -8.71
CA ALA A 130 14.55 15.45 -9.93
C ALA A 130 14.45 16.85 -10.55
N PHE A 131 14.66 16.94 -11.86
CA PHE A 131 14.53 18.21 -12.58
C PHE A 131 13.08 18.72 -12.58
N THR A 132 12.14 17.82 -12.78
CA THR A 132 10.70 18.10 -12.67
C THR A 132 10.09 17.00 -11.79
N PRO A 133 10.06 17.21 -10.45
CA PRO A 133 9.60 16.16 -9.55
C PRO A 133 8.11 15.86 -9.75
N ARG A 134 7.81 14.63 -10.09
CA ARG A 134 6.46 14.09 -10.21
C ARG A 134 6.40 12.80 -9.42
N VAL A 135 5.44 12.70 -8.54
CA VAL A 135 5.22 11.54 -7.70
C VAL A 135 3.86 10.94 -8.02
N LEU A 136 3.82 9.63 -8.19
CA LEU A 136 2.57 8.89 -8.31
C LEU A 136 2.15 8.41 -6.92
N ILE A 137 0.91 8.69 -6.54
CA ILE A 137 0.33 8.24 -5.28
C ILE A 137 -0.90 7.41 -5.55
#